data_8b91df3df0254338ff2ddd3102f205ee
#
_entry.id   8b91df3df0254338ff2ddd3102f205ee
#
_cell.length_a   1.000
_cell.length_b   1.000
_cell.length_c   1.000
_cell.angle_alpha   90.00
_cell.angle_beta   90.00
_cell.angle_gamma   90.00
#
_symmetry.space_group_name_H-M   'P 1'
#
loop_
_entity.id
_entity.type
_entity.pdbx_description
1 polymer ?
#
loop_
_entity_poly.entity_id
_entity_poly.type
_entity_poly.pdbx_seq_one_letter_code
_entity_poly.pdbx_strand_id
1 'polypeptide(L)'
;MFAGLVGGQRIAQLEDPPYPIKIAYVFTEYPGASALDVEQEITEVLERSIQELPWVEEIVSRSLPGRSEVQIELDHSVSADDTQQIWDELRRRVAEAAMRLPANARTPWVEDDFTDVYGLLYGWVIPEGYNISTLRDAARLLETEIKRVEH
;
A
#
# COMPACT_ATOMS: atom_id res chain seq x y z
N MET A 1 -35.52 0.87 -36.99
CA MET A 1 -34.87 -0.17 -36.19
C MET A 1 -33.32 -0.04 -36.20
N PHE A 2 -32.79 1.20 -36.06
CA PHE A 2 -31.34 1.50 -36.10
C PHE A 2 -30.80 2.29 -34.89
N ALA A 3 -31.65 2.62 -33.93
CA ALA A 3 -31.27 3.42 -32.75
C ALA A 3 -30.56 2.62 -31.63
N GLY A 4 -30.69 1.29 -31.65
CA GLY A 4 -30.09 0.42 -30.60
C GLY A 4 -28.58 0.15 -30.81
N LEU A 5 -28.06 0.28 -32.03
CA LEU A 5 -26.65 -0.06 -32.32
C LEU A 5 -25.66 1.05 -31.96
N VAL A 6 -26.12 2.29 -31.85
CA VAL A 6 -25.27 3.46 -31.55
C VAL A 6 -25.17 3.72 -30.04
N GLY A 7 -26.15 3.23 -29.25
CA GLY A 7 -26.15 3.35 -27.81
C GLY A 7 -25.09 2.51 -27.09
N GLY A 8 -24.78 1.32 -27.64
CA GLY A 8 -23.82 0.39 -27.04
C GLY A 8 -22.35 0.82 -27.10
N GLN A 9 -21.99 1.71 -28.03
CA GLN A 9 -20.61 2.20 -28.18
C GLN A 9 -20.25 3.40 -27.28
N ARG A 10 -21.20 3.92 -26.50
CA ARG A 10 -21.01 5.08 -25.62
C ARG A 10 -21.19 4.75 -24.13
N ILE A 11 -21.47 3.52 -23.80
CA ILE A 11 -21.49 3.08 -22.41
C ILE A 11 -20.06 2.67 -22.09
N ALA A 12 -19.36 3.53 -21.37
CA ALA A 12 -18.14 3.12 -20.68
C ALA A 12 -18.54 2.03 -19.69
N GLN A 13 -18.30 0.78 -20.04
CA GLN A 13 -18.44 -0.35 -19.13
C GLN A 13 -17.22 -0.31 -18.20
N LEU A 14 -17.38 0.29 -17.05
CA LEU A 14 -16.61 -0.11 -15.88
C LEU A 14 -17.17 -1.48 -15.49
N GLU A 15 -16.39 -2.52 -15.68
CA GLU A 15 -16.78 -3.91 -15.45
C GLU A 15 -17.03 -4.18 -13.97
N ASP A 16 -16.40 -3.39 -13.08
CA ASP A 16 -16.66 -3.37 -11.65
C ASP A 16 -16.84 -1.92 -11.16
N PRO A 17 -17.78 -1.66 -10.24
CA PRO A 17 -17.85 -0.38 -9.57
C PRO A 17 -16.52 -0.13 -8.85
N PRO A 18 -15.98 1.12 -8.83
CA PRO A 18 -14.77 1.42 -8.09
C PRO A 18 -15.00 1.09 -6.61
N TYR A 19 -14.43 -0.04 -6.17
CA TYR A 19 -14.45 -0.42 -4.77
C TYR A 19 -13.36 0.39 -4.07
N PRO A 20 -13.69 1.30 -3.16
CA PRO A 20 -12.68 2.01 -2.40
C PRO A 20 -11.90 1.00 -1.56
N ILE A 21 -10.61 0.91 -1.76
CA ILE A 21 -9.73 0.12 -0.90
C ILE A 21 -9.66 0.85 0.44
N LYS A 22 -10.17 0.22 1.48
CA LYS A 22 -10.26 0.75 2.85
C LYS A 22 -9.15 0.21 3.74
N ILE A 23 -8.02 -0.12 3.15
CA ILE A 23 -6.84 -0.65 3.83
C ILE A 23 -5.68 0.29 3.59
N ALA A 24 -4.89 0.56 4.63
CA ALA A 24 -3.61 1.23 4.54
C ALA A 24 -2.56 0.46 5.33
N TYR A 25 -1.29 0.64 4.98
CA TYR A 25 -0.17 0.09 5.72
C TYR A 25 0.72 1.21 6.23
N VAL A 26 1.22 1.05 7.46
CA VAL A 26 2.28 1.88 8.01
C VAL A 26 3.52 1.02 8.18
N PHE A 27 4.59 1.43 7.54
CA PHE A 27 5.88 0.75 7.62
C PHE A 27 6.89 1.61 8.36
N THR A 28 7.70 0.96 9.20
CA THR A 28 8.81 1.62 9.91
C THR A 28 10.01 0.70 9.95
N GLU A 29 11.16 1.20 9.53
CA GLU A 29 12.43 0.48 9.65
C GLU A 29 13.13 0.87 10.96
N TYR A 30 13.61 -0.14 11.68
CA TYR A 30 14.40 0.00 12.90
C TYR A 30 15.64 -0.89 12.83
N PRO A 31 16.69 -0.46 12.07
CA PRO A 31 17.84 -1.29 11.78
C PRO A 31 18.57 -1.77 13.04
N GLY A 32 18.82 -3.07 13.10
CA GLY A 32 19.55 -3.71 14.20
C GLY A 32 18.71 -4.10 15.42
N ALA A 33 17.44 -3.72 15.47
CA ALA A 33 16.53 -4.09 16.53
C ALA A 33 16.04 -5.54 16.39
N SER A 34 15.79 -6.22 17.50
CA SER A 34 15.09 -7.51 17.51
C SER A 34 13.60 -7.31 17.26
N ALA A 35 12.86 -8.38 16.94
CA ALA A 35 11.42 -8.30 16.78
C ALA A 35 10.70 -7.80 18.05
N LEU A 36 11.20 -8.16 19.22
CA LEU A 36 10.66 -7.70 20.50
C LEU A 36 10.89 -6.20 20.72
N ASP A 37 12.09 -5.70 20.40
CA ASP A 37 12.38 -4.25 20.50
C ASP A 37 11.51 -3.47 19.50
N VAL A 38 11.35 -3.99 18.27
CA VAL A 38 10.45 -3.39 17.26
C VAL A 38 9.02 -3.33 17.77
N GLU A 39 8.53 -4.41 18.41
CA GLU A 39 7.18 -4.46 18.97
C GLU A 39 6.99 -3.39 20.05
N GLN A 40 7.88 -3.34 21.04
CA GLN A 40 7.73 -2.48 22.21
C GLN A 40 8.00 -1.00 21.92
N GLU A 41 8.99 -0.71 21.08
CA GLU A 41 9.46 0.66 20.86
C GLU A 41 8.84 1.33 19.62
N ILE A 42 8.35 0.55 18.65
CA ILE A 42 7.79 1.04 17.40
C ILE A 42 6.31 0.68 17.28
N THR A 43 6.00 -0.62 17.22
CA THR A 43 4.66 -1.10 16.84
C THR A 43 3.61 -0.65 17.85
N GLU A 44 3.82 -0.84 19.16
CA GLU A 44 2.90 -0.40 20.21
C GLU A 44 2.68 1.12 20.21
N VAL A 45 3.71 1.91 19.89
CA VAL A 45 3.60 3.38 19.85
C VAL A 45 2.71 3.82 18.69
N LEU A 46 2.86 3.17 17.53
CA LEU A 46 2.04 3.42 16.34
C LEU A 46 0.60 2.97 16.58
N GLU A 47 0.39 1.74 17.05
CA GLU A 47 -0.95 1.20 17.32
C GLU A 47 -1.75 2.09 18.25
N ARG A 48 -1.18 2.54 19.37
CA ARG A 48 -1.86 3.44 20.32
C ARG A 48 -2.31 4.73 19.66
N SER A 49 -1.49 5.32 18.77
CA SER A 49 -1.86 6.53 18.07
C SER A 49 -2.94 6.29 17.03
N ILE A 50 -2.91 5.14 16.35
CA ILE A 50 -3.87 4.79 15.30
C ILE A 50 -5.21 4.39 15.90
N GLN A 51 -5.24 3.68 17.04
CA GLN A 51 -6.46 3.29 17.77
C GLN A 51 -7.31 4.48 18.23
N GLU A 52 -6.74 5.68 18.32
CA GLU A 52 -7.49 6.89 18.63
C GLU A 52 -8.37 7.38 17.49
N LEU A 53 -8.21 6.82 16.26
CA LEU A 53 -9.02 7.17 15.11
C LEU A 53 -10.38 6.45 15.15
N PRO A 54 -11.51 7.16 15.10
CA PRO A 54 -12.84 6.57 15.31
C PRO A 54 -13.32 5.69 14.16
N TRP A 55 -12.65 5.75 13.00
CA TRP A 55 -13.03 5.02 11.78
C TRP A 55 -12.24 3.72 11.55
N VAL A 56 -11.35 3.38 12.45
CA VAL A 56 -10.55 2.15 12.36
C VAL A 56 -11.36 0.99 12.91
N GLU A 57 -11.62 -0.01 12.06
CA GLU A 57 -12.30 -1.24 12.42
C GLU A 57 -11.32 -2.28 12.95
N GLU A 58 -10.21 -2.48 12.24
CA GLU A 58 -9.20 -3.47 12.60
C GLU A 58 -7.77 -2.94 12.42
N ILE A 59 -6.88 -3.33 13.32
CA ILE A 59 -5.43 -3.12 13.20
C ILE A 59 -4.76 -4.49 13.32
N VAL A 60 -3.98 -4.85 12.31
CA VAL A 60 -3.17 -6.07 12.29
C VAL A 60 -1.71 -5.68 12.15
N SER A 61 -0.90 -6.02 13.15
CA SER A 61 0.52 -5.64 13.17
C SER A 61 1.44 -6.83 13.07
N ARG A 62 2.61 -6.61 12.50
CA ARG A 62 3.69 -7.57 12.41
C ARG A 62 5.00 -6.91 12.76
N SER A 63 5.63 -7.38 13.85
CA SER A 63 6.95 -6.97 14.28
C SER A 63 8.00 -7.98 13.80
N LEU A 64 8.88 -7.53 12.93
CA LEU A 64 9.97 -8.31 12.36
C LEU A 64 11.31 -7.76 12.87
N PRO A 65 12.42 -8.54 12.85
CA PRO A 65 13.73 -7.97 13.14
C PRO A 65 14.04 -6.80 12.20
N GLY A 66 14.19 -5.60 12.78
CA GLY A 66 14.50 -4.38 12.06
C GLY A 66 13.34 -3.70 11.34
N ARG A 67 12.10 -4.18 11.46
CA ARG A 67 10.95 -3.61 10.73
C ARG A 67 9.61 -3.83 11.43
N SER A 68 8.79 -2.79 11.46
CA SER A 68 7.38 -2.85 11.84
C SER A 68 6.48 -2.68 10.62
N GLU A 69 5.40 -3.45 10.55
CA GLU A 69 4.34 -3.38 9.56
C GLU A 69 3.00 -3.33 10.30
N VAL A 70 2.22 -2.28 10.09
CA VAL A 70 0.90 -2.11 10.70
C VAL A 70 -0.11 -1.94 9.58
N GLN A 71 -1.04 -2.88 9.46
CA GLN A 71 -2.18 -2.80 8.54
C GLN A 71 -3.35 -2.18 9.30
N ILE A 72 -4.03 -1.25 8.65
CA ILE A 72 -5.20 -0.56 9.17
C ILE A 72 -6.36 -0.80 8.20
N GLU A 73 -7.48 -1.27 8.72
CA GLU A 73 -8.72 -1.42 7.99
C GLU A 73 -9.76 -0.44 8.52
N LEU A 74 -10.42 0.30 7.62
CA LEU A 74 -11.48 1.23 7.97
C LEU A 74 -12.83 0.53 8.00
N ASP A 75 -13.72 1.06 8.85
CA ASP A 75 -15.10 0.64 8.94
C ASP A 75 -15.80 0.67 7.56
N HIS A 76 -16.57 -0.36 7.29
CA HIS A 76 -17.31 -0.51 6.03
C HIS A 76 -18.31 0.61 5.75
N SER A 77 -18.75 1.34 6.78
CA SER A 77 -19.68 2.48 6.66
C SER A 77 -19.02 3.76 6.13
N VAL A 78 -17.68 3.84 6.14
CA VAL A 78 -16.94 5.00 5.60
C VAL A 78 -17.22 5.14 4.11
N SER A 79 -17.56 6.34 3.66
CA SER A 79 -17.78 6.60 2.24
C SER A 79 -16.47 6.70 1.46
N ALA A 80 -16.50 6.48 0.14
CA ALA A 80 -15.33 6.65 -0.73
C ALA A 80 -14.81 8.09 -0.69
N ASP A 81 -15.70 9.07 -0.60
CA ASP A 81 -15.35 10.49 -0.58
C ASP A 81 -14.62 10.89 0.72
N ASP A 82 -14.95 10.24 1.84
CA ASP A 82 -14.34 10.52 3.13
C ASP A 82 -12.99 9.77 3.33
N THR A 83 -12.77 8.70 2.58
CA THR A 83 -11.58 7.82 2.73
C THR A 83 -10.27 8.60 2.62
N GLN A 84 -10.16 9.51 1.65
CA GLN A 84 -8.93 10.30 1.45
C GLN A 84 -8.65 11.21 2.65
N GLN A 85 -9.68 11.85 3.21
CA GLN A 85 -9.52 12.70 4.40
C GLN A 85 -9.09 11.88 5.61
N ILE A 86 -9.59 10.65 5.75
CA ILE A 86 -9.20 9.75 6.84
C ILE A 86 -7.73 9.33 6.70
N TRP A 87 -7.27 9.04 5.48
CA TRP A 87 -5.85 8.74 5.24
C TRP A 87 -4.94 9.93 5.55
N ASP A 88 -5.37 11.15 5.28
CA ASP A 88 -4.63 12.36 5.66
C ASP A 88 -4.55 12.50 7.19
N GLU A 89 -5.62 12.20 7.91
CA GLU A 89 -5.64 12.16 9.38
C GLU A 89 -4.70 11.06 9.91
N LEU A 90 -4.71 9.86 9.29
CA LEU A 90 -3.78 8.78 9.64
C LEU A 90 -2.32 9.23 9.47
N ARG A 91 -1.97 9.85 8.35
CA ARG A 91 -0.61 10.38 8.11
C ARG A 91 -0.20 11.38 9.19
N ARG A 92 -1.12 12.25 9.59
CA ARG A 92 -0.87 13.22 10.67
C ARG A 92 -0.61 12.52 12.01
N ARG A 93 -1.42 11.53 12.37
CA ARG A 93 -1.24 10.74 13.60
C ARG A 93 0.07 9.94 13.60
N VAL A 94 0.41 9.36 12.49
CA VAL A 94 1.69 8.64 12.32
C VAL A 94 2.88 9.60 12.45
N ALA A 95 2.81 10.80 11.89
CA ALA A 95 3.84 11.83 12.02
C ALA A 95 3.99 12.31 13.48
N GLU A 96 2.90 12.46 14.23
CA GLU A 96 2.92 12.78 15.66
C GLU A 96 3.54 11.62 16.49
N ALA A 97 3.20 10.38 16.15
CA ALA A 97 3.79 9.19 16.79
C ALA A 97 5.29 9.09 16.51
N ALA A 98 5.72 9.44 15.29
CA ALA A 98 7.13 9.40 14.90
C ALA A 98 8.05 10.24 15.81
N MET A 99 7.55 11.29 16.42
CA MET A 99 8.31 12.11 17.38
C MET A 99 8.63 11.40 18.71
N ARG A 100 7.95 10.29 18.98
CA ARG A 100 8.13 9.48 20.19
C ARG A 100 8.95 8.20 19.96
N LEU A 101 9.28 7.94 18.68
CA LEU A 101 10.08 6.78 18.30
C LEU A 101 11.56 6.98 18.64
N PRO A 102 12.34 5.90 18.81
CA PRO A 102 13.79 5.96 19.02
C PRO A 102 14.51 6.71 17.88
N ALA A 103 15.57 7.42 18.20
CA ALA A 103 16.31 8.26 17.25
C ALA A 103 16.96 7.48 16.07
N ASN A 104 17.17 6.18 16.24
CA ASN A 104 17.72 5.27 15.22
C ASN A 104 16.62 4.54 14.41
N ALA A 105 15.34 4.72 14.77
CA ALA A 105 14.24 4.33 13.91
C ALA A 105 14.13 5.30 12.72
N ARG A 106 13.78 4.78 11.54
CA ARG A 106 13.48 5.63 10.39
C ARG A 106 12.08 6.20 10.50
N THR A 107 11.86 7.31 9.81
CA THR A 107 10.52 7.93 9.76
C THR A 107 9.51 6.94 9.18
N PRO A 108 8.39 6.69 9.88
CA PRO A 108 7.31 5.87 9.35
C PRO A 108 6.75 6.46 8.05
N TRP A 109 6.31 5.59 7.13
CA TRP A 109 5.55 6.02 5.96
C TRP A 109 4.25 5.25 5.85
N VAL A 110 3.24 5.91 5.30
CA VAL A 110 1.91 5.37 5.08
C VAL A 110 1.75 5.04 3.61
N GLU A 111 1.34 3.81 3.32
CA GLU A 111 0.97 3.32 1.98
C GLU A 111 -0.53 3.05 1.97
N ASP A 112 -1.28 3.85 1.24
CA ASP A 112 -2.74 3.77 1.09
C ASP A 112 -3.19 3.76 -0.37
N ASP A 113 -2.24 3.89 -1.30
CA ASP A 113 -2.49 3.86 -2.73
C ASP A 113 -2.21 2.46 -3.31
N PHE A 114 -3.27 1.64 -3.33
CA PHE A 114 -3.26 0.31 -3.96
C PHE A 114 -4.00 0.32 -5.31
N THR A 115 -4.17 1.50 -5.90
CA THR A 115 -4.92 1.65 -7.16
C THR A 115 -4.19 1.09 -8.37
N ASP A 116 -2.89 0.85 -8.28
CA ASP A 116 -2.14 0.11 -9.27
C ASP A 116 -2.44 -1.41 -9.15
N VAL A 117 -3.64 -1.79 -9.58
CA VAL A 117 -3.94 -3.21 -9.82
C VAL A 117 -3.06 -3.65 -10.98
N TYR A 118 -1.98 -4.35 -10.68
CA TYR A 118 -1.14 -4.94 -11.72
C TYR A 118 -1.96 -5.99 -12.47
N GLY A 119 -2.44 -5.66 -13.65
CA GLY A 119 -3.17 -6.59 -14.52
C GLY A 119 -2.33 -7.79 -14.95
N LEU A 120 -1.00 -7.69 -14.84
CA LEU A 120 -0.03 -8.72 -15.21
C LEU A 120 1.14 -8.75 -14.22
N LEU A 121 1.33 -9.90 -13.58
CA LEU A 121 2.49 -10.20 -12.75
C LEU A 121 3.40 -11.20 -13.47
N TYR A 122 4.63 -10.79 -13.82
CA TYR A 122 5.63 -11.68 -14.40
C TYR A 122 6.64 -12.12 -13.36
N GLY A 123 6.77 -13.43 -13.19
CA GLY A 123 7.85 -14.05 -12.40
C GLY A 123 9.02 -14.43 -13.31
N TRP A 124 10.23 -14.00 -12.97
CA TRP A 124 11.45 -14.37 -13.67
C TRP A 124 12.20 -15.45 -12.88
N VAL A 125 12.47 -16.57 -13.53
CA VAL A 125 13.33 -17.61 -12.97
C VAL A 125 14.74 -17.35 -13.49
N ILE A 126 15.69 -17.14 -12.58
CA ILE A 126 17.10 -16.90 -12.93
C ILE A 126 17.81 -18.24 -12.96
N PRO A 127 18.36 -18.69 -14.11
CA PRO A 127 19.24 -19.83 -14.16
C PRO A 127 20.55 -19.55 -13.39
N GLU A 128 21.19 -20.60 -12.85
CA GLU A 128 22.49 -20.45 -12.20
C GLU A 128 23.53 -19.82 -13.16
N GLY A 129 24.25 -18.82 -12.67
CA GLY A 129 25.31 -18.12 -13.41
C GLY A 129 24.91 -16.77 -14.05
N TYR A 130 23.66 -16.33 -13.94
CA TYR A 130 23.25 -15.00 -14.40
C TYR A 130 23.31 -13.95 -13.29
N ASN A 131 23.68 -12.71 -13.66
CA ASN A 131 23.78 -11.60 -12.71
C ASN A 131 22.42 -10.89 -12.60
N ILE A 132 22.07 -10.45 -11.38
CA ILE A 132 20.87 -9.65 -11.08
C ILE A 132 20.80 -8.36 -11.93
N SER A 133 21.94 -7.75 -12.28
CA SER A 133 21.98 -6.58 -13.15
C SER A 133 21.41 -6.85 -14.54
N THR A 134 21.76 -7.98 -15.14
CA THR A 134 21.27 -8.40 -16.47
C THR A 134 19.74 -8.63 -16.43
N LEU A 135 19.23 -9.18 -15.32
CA LEU A 135 17.80 -9.38 -15.13
C LEU A 135 17.07 -8.04 -15.03
N ARG A 136 17.63 -7.07 -14.30
CA ARG A 136 17.03 -5.73 -14.17
C ARG A 136 16.96 -5.01 -15.52
N ASP A 137 17.98 -5.14 -16.34
CA ASP A 137 18.01 -4.53 -17.67
C ASP A 137 16.97 -5.18 -18.61
N ALA A 138 16.83 -6.51 -18.54
CA ALA A 138 15.79 -7.23 -19.29
C ALA A 138 14.39 -6.86 -18.83
N ALA A 139 14.15 -6.71 -17.52
CA ALA A 139 12.86 -6.30 -16.97
C ALA A 139 12.48 -4.87 -17.40
N ARG A 140 13.44 -3.93 -17.42
CA ARG A 140 13.21 -2.57 -17.92
C ARG A 140 12.89 -2.52 -19.41
N LEU A 141 13.56 -3.37 -20.19
CA LEU A 141 13.26 -3.49 -21.62
C LEU A 141 11.85 -3.99 -21.84
N LEU A 142 11.43 -5.03 -21.12
CA LEU A 142 10.09 -5.58 -21.20
C LEU A 142 9.03 -4.54 -20.78
N GLU A 143 9.24 -3.83 -19.68
CA GLU A 143 8.37 -2.74 -19.23
C GLU A 143 8.20 -1.67 -20.32
N THR A 144 9.28 -1.29 -20.97
CA THR A 144 9.27 -0.29 -22.05
C THR A 144 8.49 -0.78 -23.27
N GLU A 145 8.65 -2.04 -23.66
CA GLU A 145 7.95 -2.62 -24.79
C GLU A 145 6.46 -2.83 -24.51
N ILE A 146 6.09 -3.24 -23.29
CA ILE A 146 4.68 -3.38 -22.88
C ILE A 146 3.98 -2.02 -22.91
N LYS A 147 4.62 -0.96 -22.38
CA LYS A 147 4.07 0.41 -22.41
C LYS A 147 3.94 1.00 -23.82
N ARG A 148 4.61 0.41 -24.81
CA ARG A 148 4.60 0.86 -26.22
C ARG A 148 3.45 0.25 -27.02
N VAL A 149 2.79 -0.78 -26.53
CA VAL A 149 1.61 -1.36 -27.17
C VAL A 149 0.46 -0.38 -26.98
N GLU A 150 0.21 0.45 -28.00
CA GLU A 150 -0.97 1.31 -28.07
C GLU A 150 -2.23 0.46 -28.29
N HIS A 151 -3.33 0.84 -27.64
CA HIS A 151 -4.65 0.24 -27.76
C HIS A 151 -5.35 0.64 -29.05
#